data_d6ea269368c927575de051021865e2dd
#
_entry.id   d6ea269368c927575de051021865e2dd
#
_cell.length_a   1.000
_cell.length_b   1.000
_cell.length_c   1.000
_cell.angle_alpha   90.00
_cell.angle_beta   90.00
_cell.angle_gamma   90.00
#
_symmetry.space_group_name_H-M   'P 1'
#
loop_
_entity.id
_entity.type
_entity.pdbx_description
1 polymer ?
#
loop_
_entity_poly.entity_id
_entity_poly.type
_entity_poly.pdbx_seq_one_letter_code
_entity_poly.pdbx_strand_id
1 'polypeptide(L)'
;MYDTLPEKEGRIFISGYQPSNVMPKQVNISQTGKVSTRWTGVQRWDFNLQIEAFGHEEIRELNAFLISHIDTPFYISLPLFQSSALSNSTVNAKALARSNSVNISGHRGIIQAGDYLTFLNHPKLYTATNTVKTSGTLVVSPPLRADVNIGEAVILQDVKILVRCTSDIKTSIDDVDWVATFEIEVKEA
;
A
#
# COMPACT_ATOMS: atom_id res chain seq x y z
N MET A 1 -12.76 2.47 13.13
CA MET A 1 -11.42 1.88 12.94
C MET A 1 -11.61 0.79 11.91
N TYR A 2 -10.79 0.74 10.87
CA TYR A 2 -10.91 -0.32 9.86
C TYR A 2 -10.17 -1.57 10.34
N ASP A 3 -10.70 -2.73 10.00
CA ASP A 3 -10.10 -4.02 10.34
C ASP A 3 -8.87 -4.31 9.48
N THR A 4 -8.02 -5.22 9.92
CA THR A 4 -6.86 -5.69 9.16
C THR A 4 -7.11 -7.12 8.72
N LEU A 5 -6.68 -7.47 7.51
CA LEU A 5 -6.74 -8.86 7.03
C LEU A 5 -6.14 -9.79 8.10
N PRO A 6 -6.82 -10.88 8.50
CA PRO A 6 -6.30 -11.80 9.50
C PRO A 6 -5.13 -12.59 8.92
N GLU A 7 -3.91 -12.15 9.21
CA GLU A 7 -2.69 -12.87 8.85
C GLU A 7 -2.21 -13.67 10.06
N LYS A 8 -1.93 -14.96 9.84
CA LYS A 8 -1.42 -15.89 10.85
C LYS A 8 -0.24 -16.64 10.25
N GLU A 9 0.91 -16.57 10.89
CA GLU A 9 2.13 -17.19 10.39
C GLU A 9 1.92 -18.69 10.09
N GLY A 10 2.23 -19.07 8.84
CA GLY A 10 2.08 -20.44 8.35
C GLY A 10 0.65 -20.95 8.21
N ARG A 11 -0.38 -20.13 8.46
CA ARG A 11 -1.78 -20.54 8.38
C ARG A 11 -2.66 -19.67 7.50
N ILE A 12 -2.55 -18.35 7.58
CA ILE A 12 -3.22 -17.38 6.71
C ILE A 12 -2.18 -16.36 6.29
N PHE A 13 -1.88 -16.29 5.02
CA PHE A 13 -0.93 -15.31 4.49
C PHE A 13 -1.20 -14.97 3.04
N ILE A 14 -0.72 -13.82 2.61
CA ILE A 14 -0.73 -13.42 1.21
C ILE A 14 0.41 -14.16 0.51
N SER A 15 0.09 -15.15 -0.32
CA SER A 15 1.05 -15.95 -1.09
C SER A 15 1.51 -15.23 -2.37
N GLY A 16 0.69 -14.34 -2.89
CA GLY A 16 1.03 -13.56 -4.07
C GLY A 16 0.29 -12.23 -4.13
N TYR A 17 0.98 -11.20 -4.61
CA TYR A 17 0.35 -9.95 -4.96
C TYR A 17 1.01 -9.31 -6.17
N GLN A 18 0.16 -8.77 -7.04
CA GLN A 18 0.59 -8.07 -8.24
C GLN A 18 0.18 -6.60 -8.10
N PRO A 19 1.11 -5.71 -7.69
CA PRO A 19 0.85 -4.29 -7.57
C PRO A 19 0.78 -3.63 -8.95
N SER A 20 -0.21 -2.80 -9.16
CA SER A 20 -0.34 -1.94 -10.32
C SER A 20 -0.43 -0.48 -9.90
N ASN A 21 0.51 0.32 -10.35
CA ASN A 21 0.51 1.77 -10.09
C ASN A 21 -0.29 2.48 -11.18
N VAL A 22 -1.53 2.82 -10.87
CA VAL A 22 -2.46 3.45 -11.81
C VAL A 22 -2.32 4.96 -11.74
N MET A 23 -1.78 5.56 -12.81
CA MET A 23 -1.61 7.01 -12.98
C MET A 23 -2.38 7.48 -14.23
N PRO A 24 -3.64 7.90 -14.10
CA PRO A 24 -4.43 8.40 -15.23
C PRO A 24 -3.74 9.58 -15.91
N LYS A 25 -3.58 9.49 -17.23
CA LYS A 25 -2.94 10.52 -18.05
C LYS A 25 -3.92 10.99 -19.13
N GLN A 26 -3.94 12.27 -19.38
CA GLN A 26 -4.58 12.83 -20.58
C GLN A 26 -3.53 12.79 -21.71
N VAL A 27 -3.89 12.18 -22.83
CA VAL A 27 -3.04 12.11 -24.02
C VAL A 27 -3.69 12.92 -25.11
N ASN A 28 -2.98 13.93 -25.61
CA ASN A 28 -3.41 14.73 -26.76
C ASN A 28 -2.44 14.47 -27.93
N ILE A 29 -2.98 14.20 -29.11
CA ILE A 29 -2.21 14.02 -30.34
C ILE A 29 -2.56 15.18 -31.26
N SER A 30 -1.56 15.98 -31.61
CA SER A 30 -1.74 17.08 -32.59
C SER A 30 -1.95 16.53 -34.00
N GLN A 31 -2.47 17.33 -34.89
CA GLN A 31 -2.60 16.97 -36.31
C GLN A 31 -1.27 16.62 -36.98
N THR A 32 -0.16 17.12 -36.44
CA THR A 32 1.22 16.81 -36.90
C THR A 32 1.81 15.54 -36.26
N GLY A 33 1.00 14.76 -35.51
CA GLY A 33 1.44 13.53 -34.85
C GLY A 33 2.23 13.74 -33.54
N LYS A 34 2.39 14.98 -33.07
CA LYS A 34 3.07 15.24 -31.79
C LYS A 34 2.18 14.83 -30.62
N VAL A 35 2.69 13.92 -29.80
CA VAL A 35 2.02 13.43 -28.61
C VAL A 35 2.39 14.30 -27.41
N SER A 36 1.38 14.79 -26.69
CA SER A 36 1.51 15.50 -25.42
C SER A 36 0.75 14.73 -24.35
N THR A 37 1.41 14.40 -23.28
CA THR A 37 0.83 13.70 -22.13
C THR A 37 0.82 14.59 -20.91
N ARG A 38 -0.31 14.66 -20.21
CA ARG A 38 -0.44 15.35 -18.94
C ARG A 38 -0.97 14.39 -17.89
N TRP A 39 -0.22 14.24 -16.79
CA TRP A 39 -0.70 13.51 -15.63
C TRP A 39 -1.83 14.28 -14.92
N THR A 40 -2.88 13.59 -14.50
CA THR A 40 -4.04 14.21 -13.82
C THR A 40 -3.78 14.57 -12.36
N GLY A 41 -2.62 14.16 -11.81
CA GLY A 41 -2.28 14.36 -10.39
C GLY A 41 -2.87 13.29 -9.46
N VAL A 42 -3.65 12.36 -9.99
CA VAL A 42 -4.23 11.26 -9.23
C VAL A 42 -3.40 10.00 -9.46
N GLN A 43 -3.09 9.31 -8.39
CA GLN A 43 -2.42 8.01 -8.41
C GLN A 43 -3.11 7.11 -7.40
N ARG A 44 -3.28 5.85 -7.72
CA ARG A 44 -3.76 4.81 -6.80
C ARG A 44 -3.03 3.51 -7.06
N TRP A 45 -3.01 2.67 -6.06
CA TRP A 45 -2.55 1.31 -6.16
C TRP A 45 -3.72 0.36 -6.37
N ASP A 46 -3.61 -0.52 -7.35
CA ASP A 46 -4.50 -1.64 -7.56
C ASP A 46 -3.68 -2.92 -7.31
N PHE A 47 -4.26 -3.93 -6.65
CA PHE A 47 -3.58 -5.19 -6.36
C PHE A 47 -4.47 -6.37 -6.73
N ASN A 48 -3.86 -7.37 -7.35
CA ASN A 48 -4.44 -8.71 -7.39
C ASN A 48 -3.78 -9.50 -6.27
N LEU A 49 -4.58 -9.94 -5.30
CA LEU A 49 -4.11 -10.66 -4.13
C LEU A 49 -4.47 -12.13 -4.27
N GLN A 50 -3.52 -12.98 -3.94
CA GLN A 50 -3.71 -14.39 -3.71
C GLN A 50 -3.42 -14.67 -2.24
N ILE A 51 -4.42 -15.19 -1.51
CA ILE A 51 -4.35 -15.43 -0.08
C ILE A 51 -4.55 -16.91 0.14
N GLU A 52 -3.65 -17.54 0.87
CA GLU A 52 -3.75 -18.93 1.23
C GLU A 52 -4.16 -19.10 2.70
N ALA A 53 -5.04 -20.05 2.95
CA ALA A 53 -5.47 -20.44 4.28
C ALA A 53 -5.32 -21.95 4.44
N PHE A 54 -4.68 -22.37 5.53
CA PHE A 54 -4.39 -23.75 5.88
C PHE A 54 -5.17 -24.14 7.13
N GLY A 55 -6.07 -25.12 7.00
CA GLY A 55 -6.91 -25.59 8.07
C GLY A 55 -8.35 -25.10 7.99
N HIS A 56 -9.25 -25.93 8.48
CA HIS A 56 -10.69 -25.72 8.35
C HIS A 56 -11.19 -24.46 9.08
N GLU A 57 -10.59 -24.13 10.22
CA GLU A 57 -10.97 -22.95 11.00
C GLU A 57 -10.47 -21.67 10.31
N GLU A 58 -9.24 -21.67 9.81
CA GLU A 58 -8.62 -20.55 9.12
C GLU A 58 -9.34 -20.23 7.80
N ILE A 59 -9.75 -21.26 7.07
CA ILE A 59 -10.55 -21.09 5.83
C ILE A 59 -11.87 -20.40 6.15
N ARG A 60 -12.55 -20.83 7.23
CA ARG A 60 -13.82 -20.21 7.65
C ARG A 60 -13.62 -18.76 8.12
N GLU A 61 -12.58 -18.50 8.89
CA GLU A 61 -12.26 -17.17 9.40
C GLU A 61 -11.99 -16.21 8.25
N LEU A 62 -11.12 -16.60 7.30
CA LEU A 62 -10.78 -15.76 6.15
C LEU A 62 -11.99 -15.53 5.26
N ASN A 63 -12.78 -16.57 4.98
CA ASN A 63 -14.01 -16.43 4.19
C ASN A 63 -15.02 -15.50 4.84
N ALA A 64 -15.24 -15.63 6.15
CA ALA A 64 -16.13 -14.74 6.90
C ALA A 64 -15.63 -13.28 6.88
N PHE A 65 -14.32 -13.08 7.04
CA PHE A 65 -13.71 -11.76 6.94
C PHE A 65 -13.93 -11.13 5.56
N LEU A 66 -13.62 -11.84 4.49
CA LEU A 66 -13.73 -11.33 3.12
C LEU A 66 -15.20 -11.01 2.76
N ILE A 67 -16.15 -11.86 3.14
CA ILE A 67 -17.58 -11.61 2.91
C ILE A 67 -18.04 -10.36 3.67
N SER A 68 -17.60 -10.19 4.91
CA SER A 68 -17.98 -9.01 5.72
C SER A 68 -17.37 -7.70 5.23
N HIS A 69 -16.30 -7.77 4.43
CA HIS A 69 -15.58 -6.62 3.90
C HIS A 69 -15.73 -6.41 2.39
N ILE A 70 -16.74 -6.99 1.78
CA ILE A 70 -16.98 -6.85 0.33
C ILE A 70 -17.15 -5.38 -0.08
N ASP A 71 -17.87 -4.60 0.75
CA ASP A 71 -18.13 -3.17 0.54
C ASP A 71 -17.38 -2.26 1.53
N THR A 72 -16.71 -2.83 2.52
CA THR A 72 -16.03 -2.09 3.58
C THR A 72 -14.52 -2.15 3.38
N PRO A 73 -13.81 -1.02 3.45
CA PRO A 73 -12.36 -1.02 3.37
C PRO A 73 -11.71 -1.76 4.55
N PHE A 74 -10.55 -2.36 4.29
CA PHE A 74 -9.72 -3.03 5.29
C PHE A 74 -8.24 -2.82 5.00
N TYR A 75 -7.39 -3.05 6.00
CA TYR A 75 -5.95 -2.95 5.85
C TYR A 75 -5.34 -4.28 5.41
N ILE A 76 -4.36 -4.19 4.50
CA ILE A 76 -3.45 -5.29 4.16
C ILE A 76 -2.02 -4.88 4.48
N SER A 77 -1.18 -5.85 4.85
CA SER A 77 0.25 -5.65 5.05
C SER A 77 1.01 -5.87 3.73
N LEU A 78 2.09 -5.12 3.54
CA LEU A 78 2.93 -5.20 2.34
C LEU A 78 4.38 -5.56 2.71
N PRO A 79 4.67 -6.81 3.10
CA PRO A 79 5.98 -7.18 3.66
C PRO A 79 7.14 -7.03 2.68
N LEU A 80 6.92 -7.20 1.37
CA LEU A 80 8.01 -7.16 0.37
C LEU A 80 8.49 -5.74 0.01
N PHE A 81 7.75 -4.72 0.39
CA PHE A 81 8.07 -3.34 0.02
C PHE A 81 8.47 -2.47 1.22
N GLN A 82 8.78 -3.13 2.33
CA GLN A 82 9.21 -2.44 3.53
C GLN A 82 10.61 -1.85 3.35
N SER A 83 10.83 -0.72 3.98
CA SER A 83 12.14 -0.08 4.00
C SER A 83 13.15 -0.92 4.76
N SER A 84 14.41 -0.86 4.34
CA SER A 84 15.55 -1.38 5.11
C SER A 84 15.87 -0.54 6.36
N ALA A 85 15.19 0.58 6.56
CA ALA A 85 15.28 1.36 7.79
C ALA A 85 14.81 0.54 9.00
N LEU A 86 15.58 0.58 10.08
CA LEU A 86 15.34 -0.23 11.28
C LEU A 86 14.28 0.36 12.23
N SER A 87 13.82 1.56 11.98
CA SER A 87 12.82 2.25 12.79
C SER A 87 12.06 3.30 11.98
N ASN A 88 10.87 3.63 12.46
CA ASN A 88 10.08 4.72 11.92
C ASN A 88 10.80 6.06 12.08
N SER A 89 10.42 7.02 11.27
CA SER A 89 10.92 8.40 11.26
C SER A 89 9.86 9.37 11.75
N THR A 90 10.25 10.60 12.01
CA THR A 90 9.32 11.69 12.34
C THR A 90 9.52 12.87 11.40
N VAL A 91 8.46 13.61 11.17
CA VAL A 91 8.45 14.81 10.33
C VAL A 91 8.96 16.00 11.12
N ASN A 92 9.99 16.69 10.61
CA ASN A 92 10.61 17.84 11.27
C ASN A 92 10.00 19.20 10.92
N ALA A 93 9.42 19.29 9.74
CA ALA A 93 8.80 20.51 9.27
C ALA A 93 7.48 20.19 8.57
N LYS A 94 6.47 21.03 8.78
CA LYS A 94 5.18 20.86 8.09
C LYS A 94 5.37 20.81 6.58
N ALA A 95 4.81 19.80 5.94
CA ALA A 95 4.73 19.69 4.49
C ALA A 95 3.28 19.85 4.05
N LEU A 96 3.06 20.72 3.07
CA LEU A 96 1.71 21.01 2.57
C LEU A 96 1.26 19.94 1.57
N ALA A 97 -0.05 19.76 1.48
CA ALA A 97 -0.66 18.96 0.43
C ALA A 97 -0.13 19.37 -0.96
N ARG A 98 0.01 18.38 -1.86
CA ARG A 98 0.62 18.50 -3.18
C ARG A 98 2.14 18.72 -3.20
N SER A 99 2.80 18.85 -2.05
CA SER A 99 4.26 18.76 -1.98
C SER A 99 4.71 17.33 -2.27
N ASN A 100 5.87 17.18 -2.88
CA ASN A 100 6.55 15.90 -3.04
C ASN A 100 7.75 15.74 -2.12
N SER A 101 8.01 16.71 -1.22
CA SER A 101 9.15 16.70 -0.31
C SER A 101 8.70 16.86 1.13
N VAL A 102 9.28 16.04 2.02
CA VAL A 102 9.02 16.03 3.45
C VAL A 102 10.36 15.99 4.18
N ASN A 103 10.53 16.85 5.17
CA ASN A 103 11.76 16.86 5.98
C ASN A 103 11.58 15.91 7.16
N ILE A 104 12.46 14.90 7.26
CA ILE A 104 12.34 13.81 8.23
C ILE A 104 13.62 13.60 9.04
N SER A 105 13.47 12.99 10.21
CA SER A 105 14.59 12.55 11.06
C SER A 105 14.18 11.42 12.00
N GLY A 106 15.16 10.88 12.72
CA GLY A 106 14.95 9.95 13.81
C GLY A 106 14.91 8.48 13.41
N HIS A 107 14.93 8.14 12.12
CA HIS A 107 15.05 6.73 11.71
C HIS A 107 16.48 6.23 11.86
N ARG A 108 16.61 4.91 12.04
CA ARG A 108 17.88 4.19 11.99
C ARG A 108 17.98 3.44 10.67
N GLY A 109 19.16 3.41 10.09
CA GLY A 109 19.38 2.77 8.79
C GLY A 109 19.18 3.73 7.63
N ILE A 110 18.85 3.20 6.48
CA ILE A 110 18.77 3.95 5.21
C ILE A 110 17.39 3.73 4.60
N ILE A 111 16.72 4.81 4.26
CA ILE A 111 15.54 4.76 3.38
C ILE A 111 16.07 4.81 1.96
N GLN A 112 15.76 3.80 1.16
CA GLN A 112 16.22 3.72 -0.23
C GLN A 112 15.15 4.24 -1.19
N ALA A 113 15.60 4.72 -2.36
CA ALA A 113 14.66 4.99 -3.44
C ALA A 113 13.98 3.69 -3.85
N GLY A 114 12.65 3.69 -3.91
CA GLY A 114 11.81 2.51 -4.13
C GLY A 114 11.11 1.98 -2.88
N ASP A 115 11.55 2.37 -1.68
CA ASP A 115 10.89 1.96 -0.43
C ASP A 115 9.49 2.56 -0.34
N TYR A 116 8.56 1.78 0.23
CA TYR A 116 7.21 2.24 0.51
C TYR A 116 7.09 2.76 1.93
N LEU A 117 6.22 3.74 2.10
CA LEU A 117 5.95 4.36 3.38
C LEU A 117 4.53 4.92 3.44
N THR A 118 4.04 5.11 4.66
CA THR A 118 2.81 5.83 4.94
C THR A 118 3.04 6.85 6.04
N PHE A 119 2.16 7.84 6.16
CA PHE A 119 2.13 8.76 7.30
C PHE A 119 1.01 8.34 8.25
N LEU A 120 1.21 8.50 9.55
CA LEU A 120 0.28 7.99 10.57
C LEU A 120 -1.17 8.42 10.34
N ASN A 121 -1.40 9.64 9.89
CA ASN A 121 -2.73 10.20 9.67
C ASN A 121 -3.22 10.10 8.22
N HIS A 122 -2.47 9.42 7.37
CA HIS A 122 -2.78 9.30 5.93
C HIS A 122 -2.82 7.82 5.54
N PRO A 123 -3.95 7.30 5.07
CA PRO A 123 -4.03 5.92 4.60
C PRO A 123 -3.37 5.70 3.22
N LYS A 124 -2.76 6.76 2.63
CA LYS A 124 -2.12 6.73 1.32
C LYS A 124 -0.75 6.10 1.37
N LEU A 125 -0.50 5.17 0.44
CA LEU A 125 0.82 4.60 0.20
C LEU A 125 1.66 5.51 -0.70
N TYR A 126 2.86 5.84 -0.23
CA TYR A 126 3.86 6.63 -0.95
C TYR A 126 5.10 5.80 -1.23
N THR A 127 5.82 6.15 -2.30
CA THR A 127 7.11 5.58 -2.63
C THR A 127 8.18 6.63 -2.46
N ALA A 128 9.27 6.31 -1.77
CA ALA A 128 10.47 7.15 -1.71
C ALA A 128 11.12 7.21 -3.08
N THR A 129 11.44 8.39 -3.58
CA THR A 129 12.12 8.56 -4.88
C THR A 129 13.59 8.95 -4.76
N ASN A 130 14.05 9.19 -3.53
CA ASN A 130 15.45 9.44 -3.22
C ASN A 130 15.88 8.63 -1.99
N THR A 131 17.20 8.57 -1.78
CA THR A 131 17.77 7.87 -0.63
C THR A 131 18.07 8.87 0.50
N VAL A 132 17.63 8.53 1.73
CA VAL A 132 17.87 9.31 2.95
C VAL A 132 18.55 8.42 4.00
N LYS A 133 19.71 8.85 4.52
CA LYS A 133 20.52 8.02 5.44
C LYS A 133 20.05 8.10 6.90
N THR A 134 19.95 9.28 7.48
CA THR A 134 19.59 9.44 8.91
C THR A 134 18.59 10.56 9.13
N SER A 135 18.71 11.64 8.37
CA SER A 135 17.82 12.80 8.38
C SER A 135 17.97 13.55 7.08
N GLY A 136 16.95 14.29 6.69
CA GLY A 136 16.99 15.13 5.49
C GLY A 136 15.65 15.21 4.78
N THR A 137 15.71 15.64 3.53
CA THR A 137 14.53 15.76 2.68
C THR A 137 14.24 14.43 2.01
N LEU A 138 13.14 13.83 2.36
CA LEU A 138 12.56 12.68 1.69
C LEU A 138 11.68 13.18 0.55
N VAL A 139 11.91 12.68 -0.65
CA VAL A 139 11.08 12.95 -1.83
C VAL A 139 10.17 11.77 -2.08
N VAL A 140 8.87 12.02 -2.16
CA VAL A 140 7.84 10.99 -2.27
C VAL A 140 7.05 11.09 -3.58
N SER A 141 6.57 9.97 -4.04
CA SER A 141 5.63 9.85 -5.15
C SER A 141 4.46 8.96 -4.74
N PRO A 142 3.23 9.35 -5.01
CA PRO A 142 2.75 10.61 -5.58
C PRO A 142 2.97 11.81 -4.63
N PRO A 143 2.67 13.04 -5.04
CA PRO A 143 2.61 14.19 -4.14
C PRO A 143 1.64 13.95 -2.98
N LEU A 144 1.92 14.58 -1.84
CA LEU A 144 1.11 14.45 -0.63
C LEU A 144 -0.37 14.76 -0.90
N ARG A 145 -1.26 13.88 -0.44
CA ARG A 145 -2.72 14.10 -0.56
C ARG A 145 -3.27 15.10 0.45
N ALA A 146 -2.64 15.18 1.61
CA ALA A 146 -3.01 16.08 2.69
C ALA A 146 -1.75 16.69 3.33
N ASP A 147 -1.95 17.68 4.20
CA ASP A 147 -0.86 18.27 4.98
C ASP A 147 -0.28 17.23 5.95
N VAL A 148 1.03 17.18 6.05
CA VAL A 148 1.75 16.39 7.05
C VAL A 148 2.31 17.33 8.11
N ASN A 149 1.99 17.08 9.36
CA ASN A 149 2.34 17.96 10.45
C ASN A 149 3.70 17.61 11.10
N ILE A 150 4.28 18.58 11.79
CA ILE A 150 5.50 18.36 12.58
C ILE A 150 5.23 17.31 13.65
N GLY A 151 6.16 16.37 13.84
CA GLY A 151 6.06 15.28 14.80
C GLY A 151 5.23 14.08 14.32
N GLU A 152 4.61 14.17 13.14
CA GLU A 152 3.87 13.04 12.58
C GLU A 152 4.82 11.89 12.24
N ALA A 153 4.42 10.67 12.59
CA ALA A 153 5.22 9.49 12.32
C ALA A 153 5.17 9.11 10.83
N VAL A 154 6.34 8.82 10.28
CA VAL A 154 6.52 8.19 8.96
C VAL A 154 6.72 6.71 9.21
N ILE A 155 5.76 5.91 8.77
CA ILE A 155 5.75 4.47 8.94
C ILE A 155 6.58 3.85 7.82
N LEU A 156 7.69 3.23 8.19
CA LEU A 156 8.65 2.61 7.28
C LEU A 156 8.68 1.09 7.41
N GLN A 157 8.20 0.57 8.55
CA GLN A 157 8.07 -0.84 8.84
C GLN A 157 6.60 -1.19 9.07
N ASP A 158 6.24 -2.43 8.77
CA ASP A 158 4.84 -2.91 8.86
C ASP A 158 3.86 -1.99 8.13
N VAL A 159 4.29 -1.54 6.94
CA VAL A 159 3.50 -0.63 6.11
C VAL A 159 2.20 -1.30 5.72
N LYS A 160 1.10 -0.69 6.11
CA LYS A 160 -0.26 -1.14 5.79
C LYS A 160 -0.91 -0.18 4.82
N ILE A 161 -1.66 -0.73 3.89
CA ILE A 161 -2.47 0.05 2.95
C ILE A 161 -3.94 -0.24 3.18
N LEU A 162 -4.75 0.81 3.16
CA LEU A 162 -6.20 0.69 3.19
C LEU A 162 -6.70 0.37 1.78
N VAL A 163 -7.39 -0.74 1.64
CA VAL A 163 -7.90 -1.21 0.34
C VAL A 163 -9.39 -1.51 0.40
N ARG A 164 -10.01 -1.52 -0.76
CA ARG A 164 -11.40 -1.94 -0.96
C ARG A 164 -11.44 -3.03 -2.02
N CYS A 165 -12.23 -4.06 -1.77
CA CYS A 165 -12.50 -5.11 -2.75
C CYS A 165 -13.26 -4.54 -3.95
N THR A 166 -12.89 -4.96 -5.17
CA THR A 166 -13.52 -4.47 -6.42
C THR A 166 -13.91 -5.59 -7.36
N SER A 167 -13.65 -6.84 -7.00
CA SER A 167 -14.05 -8.02 -7.74
C SER A 167 -14.79 -9.01 -6.84
N ASP A 168 -15.42 -9.99 -7.47
CA ASP A 168 -15.92 -11.17 -6.77
C ASP A 168 -14.75 -11.94 -6.14
N ILE A 169 -15.01 -12.59 -5.01
CA ILE A 169 -14.07 -13.46 -4.33
C ILE A 169 -14.06 -14.80 -5.04
N LYS A 170 -12.94 -15.18 -5.63
CA LYS A 170 -12.76 -16.51 -6.21
C LYS A 170 -12.08 -17.40 -5.19
N THR A 171 -12.66 -18.54 -4.91
CA THR A 171 -12.12 -19.49 -3.93
C THR A 171 -11.91 -20.85 -4.59
N SER A 172 -10.71 -21.39 -4.42
CA SER A 172 -10.36 -22.77 -4.74
C SER A 172 -10.02 -23.49 -3.45
N ILE A 173 -10.66 -24.63 -3.19
CA ILE A 173 -10.44 -25.40 -1.96
C ILE A 173 -9.95 -26.79 -2.35
N ASP A 174 -8.83 -27.21 -1.77
CA ASP A 174 -8.37 -28.57 -1.75
C ASP A 174 -8.86 -29.21 -0.44
N ASP A 175 -9.81 -30.14 -0.55
CA ASP A 175 -10.43 -30.81 0.59
C ASP A 175 -9.59 -31.95 1.18
N VAL A 176 -8.54 -32.37 0.47
CA VAL A 176 -7.62 -33.42 0.95
C VAL A 176 -6.64 -32.84 1.96
N ASP A 177 -6.01 -31.70 1.60
CA ASP A 177 -4.99 -31.07 2.43
C ASP A 177 -5.53 -29.90 3.26
N TRP A 178 -6.80 -29.60 3.18
CA TRP A 178 -7.46 -28.44 3.82
C TRP A 178 -6.75 -27.14 3.53
N VAL A 179 -6.47 -26.91 2.25
CA VAL A 179 -5.88 -25.68 1.74
C VAL A 179 -6.91 -24.94 0.90
N ALA A 180 -7.09 -23.66 1.18
CA ALA A 180 -7.91 -22.81 0.34
C ALA A 180 -7.08 -21.62 -0.19
N THR A 181 -7.26 -21.35 -1.47
CA THR A 181 -6.71 -20.17 -2.14
C THR A 181 -7.84 -19.21 -2.49
N PHE A 182 -7.71 -17.98 -2.03
CA PHE A 182 -8.64 -16.89 -2.32
C PHE A 182 -7.96 -15.88 -3.25
N GLU A 183 -8.62 -15.58 -4.37
CA GLU A 183 -8.15 -14.54 -5.31
C GLU A 183 -9.14 -13.37 -5.26
N ILE A 184 -8.61 -12.18 -5.02
CA ILE A 184 -9.38 -10.94 -4.95
C ILE A 184 -8.62 -9.79 -5.63
N GLU A 185 -9.37 -8.91 -6.28
CA GLU A 185 -8.84 -7.62 -6.74
C GLU A 185 -9.23 -6.54 -5.75
N VAL A 186 -8.23 -5.78 -5.31
CA VAL A 186 -8.44 -4.67 -4.38
C VAL A 186 -7.82 -3.40 -4.91
N LYS A 187 -8.41 -2.28 -4.56
CA LYS A 187 -7.91 -0.93 -4.89
C LYS A 187 -7.69 -0.14 -3.63
N GLU A 188 -6.66 0.68 -3.65
CA GLU A 188 -6.42 1.66 -2.60
C GLU A 188 -7.65 2.55 -2.39
N ALA A 189 -8.11 2.67 -1.14
CA ALA A 189 -9.34 3.36 -0.75
C ALA A 189 -9.15 4.87 -0.53
#